data_880a423208de4bc18da371b1f949888a
#
_entry.id   880a423208de4bc18da371b1f949888a
#
_cell.length_a   1.000
_cell.length_b   1.000
_cell.length_c   1.000
_cell.angle_alpha   90.00
_cell.angle_beta   90.00
_cell.angle_gamma   90.00
#
_symmetry.space_group_name_H-M   'P 1'
#
loop_
_entity.id
_entity.type
_entity.pdbx_description
1 polymer ?
#
loop_
_entity_poly.entity_id
_entity_poly.type
_entity_poly.pdbx_seq_one_letter_code
_entity_poly.pdbx_strand_id
1 'polypeptide(L)'
;ITVYKANMIIPQIAENLTQSGNLIIPDVCPVCGGEAKIIKSNDVESLYCMNPDCQAKKIKAFTLFVSRDAMNIDGLSEMTLEKFIGCGFIREYADIFHLDRYRNEIVTLEGFGDKSYNNLMNSVEQARHTTLPRVIYSLGIPNIGLSNAKMICKEYKNDLEKIRRATAEELSAIAGIG
;
A
#
# COMPACT_ATOMS: atom_id res chain seq x y z
N ILE A 1 -25.80 -17.08 -10.34
CA ILE A 1 -24.66 -17.85 -9.87
C ILE A 1 -25.03 -18.66 -8.64
N THR A 2 -24.45 -19.82 -8.48
CA THR A 2 -24.46 -20.59 -7.22
C THR A 2 -23.17 -20.30 -6.44
N VAL A 3 -23.28 -20.25 -5.11
CA VAL A 3 -22.15 -19.98 -4.21
C VAL A 3 -22.10 -21.04 -3.13
N TYR A 4 -20.91 -21.45 -2.73
CA TYR A 4 -20.69 -22.30 -1.57
C TYR A 4 -19.67 -21.67 -0.61
N LYS A 5 -19.69 -22.13 0.64
CA LYS A 5 -18.70 -21.68 1.63
C LYS A 5 -17.49 -22.60 1.62
N ALA A 6 -16.35 -22.12 1.15
CA ALA A 6 -15.08 -22.81 1.32
C ALA A 6 -14.55 -22.53 2.74
N ASN A 7 -14.00 -23.56 3.39
CA ASN A 7 -13.45 -23.49 4.76
C ASN A 7 -14.40 -22.83 5.77
N MET A 8 -15.69 -23.09 5.64
CA MET A 8 -16.80 -22.62 6.48
C MET A 8 -17.06 -21.09 6.47
N ILE A 9 -16.19 -20.27 5.93
CA ILE A 9 -16.26 -18.81 6.04
C ILE A 9 -16.23 -18.11 4.68
N ILE A 10 -15.41 -18.58 3.74
CA ILE A 10 -15.12 -17.86 2.48
C ILE A 10 -16.15 -18.26 1.40
N PRO A 11 -16.99 -17.32 0.90
CA PRO A 11 -17.88 -17.61 -0.21
C PRO A 11 -17.09 -17.76 -1.50
N GLN A 12 -17.33 -18.84 -2.23
CA GLN A 12 -16.78 -19.08 -3.56
C GLN A 12 -17.90 -19.32 -4.57
N ILE A 13 -17.69 -18.87 -5.81
CA ILE A 13 -18.60 -19.11 -6.90
C ILE A 13 -18.43 -20.57 -7.36
N ALA A 14 -19.49 -21.37 -7.26
CA ALA A 14 -19.51 -22.74 -7.76
C ALA A 14 -19.82 -22.79 -9.25
N GLU A 15 -20.84 -22.03 -9.69
CA GLU A 15 -21.33 -22.10 -11.06
C GLU A 15 -21.98 -20.79 -11.51
N ASN A 16 -21.78 -20.42 -12.77
CA ASN A 16 -22.51 -19.35 -13.43
C ASN A 16 -23.64 -19.92 -14.26
N LEU A 17 -24.85 -19.98 -13.69
CA LEU A 17 -26.00 -20.59 -14.32
C LEU A 17 -26.50 -19.83 -15.54
N THR A 18 -26.37 -18.52 -15.59
CA THR A 18 -26.91 -17.70 -16.69
C THR A 18 -25.97 -17.60 -17.88
N GLN A 19 -24.65 -17.68 -17.66
CA GLN A 19 -23.61 -17.56 -18.69
C GLN A 19 -23.91 -16.45 -19.71
N SER A 20 -24.48 -15.32 -19.22
CA SER A 20 -25.02 -14.25 -20.07
C SER A 20 -23.99 -13.61 -21.00
N GLY A 21 -22.68 -13.74 -20.69
CA GLY A 21 -21.61 -13.20 -21.53
C GLY A 21 -21.54 -11.67 -21.56
N ASN A 22 -22.32 -10.97 -20.74
CA ASN A 22 -22.48 -9.52 -20.75
C ASN A 22 -21.42 -8.78 -19.91
N LEU A 23 -20.27 -9.42 -19.65
CA LEU A 23 -19.17 -8.73 -18.93
C LEU A 23 -18.48 -7.76 -19.88
N ILE A 24 -18.64 -6.48 -19.61
CA ILE A 24 -17.85 -5.41 -20.27
C ILE A 24 -16.69 -5.08 -19.33
N ILE A 25 -15.47 -5.37 -19.78
CA ILE A 25 -14.26 -4.98 -19.05
C ILE A 25 -13.96 -3.53 -19.42
N PRO A 26 -13.89 -2.60 -18.47
CA PRO A 26 -13.61 -1.20 -18.77
C PRO A 26 -12.19 -1.03 -19.31
N ASP A 27 -12.02 -0.19 -20.32
CA ASP A 27 -10.76 0.22 -20.92
C ASP A 27 -10.22 1.54 -20.34
N VAL A 28 -11.02 2.19 -19.51
CA VAL A 28 -10.65 3.40 -18.77
C VAL A 28 -10.78 3.23 -17.27
N CYS A 29 -9.87 3.86 -16.54
CA CYS A 29 -9.90 3.86 -15.08
C CYS A 29 -11.04 4.75 -14.56
N PRO A 30 -11.95 4.25 -13.70
CA PRO A 30 -13.07 5.05 -13.21
C PRO A 30 -12.64 6.19 -12.26
N VAL A 31 -11.39 6.16 -11.75
CA VAL A 31 -10.90 7.19 -10.81
C VAL A 31 -10.19 8.33 -11.53
N CYS A 32 -9.33 8.03 -12.50
CA CYS A 32 -8.51 9.05 -13.14
C CYS A 32 -8.79 9.23 -14.64
N GLY A 33 -9.71 8.43 -15.24
CA GLY A 33 -9.98 8.46 -16.67
C GLY A 33 -8.84 7.95 -17.57
N GLY A 34 -7.71 7.54 -16.98
CA GLY A 34 -6.58 7.00 -17.74
C GLY A 34 -6.84 5.60 -18.28
N GLU A 35 -6.03 5.17 -19.24
CA GLU A 35 -6.12 3.86 -19.87
C GLU A 35 -6.06 2.73 -18.82
N ALA A 36 -6.90 1.71 -18.99
CA ALA A 36 -6.86 0.48 -18.20
C ALA A 36 -6.57 -0.72 -19.11
N LYS A 37 -5.66 -1.60 -18.70
CA LYS A 37 -5.24 -2.77 -19.47
C LYS A 37 -5.27 -4.03 -18.64
N ILE A 38 -5.61 -5.14 -19.28
CA ILE A 38 -5.42 -6.47 -18.71
C ILE A 38 -3.96 -6.83 -18.82
N ILE A 39 -3.35 -7.14 -17.68
CA ILE A 39 -1.97 -7.66 -17.60
C ILE A 39 -2.06 -9.11 -17.14
N LYS A 40 -1.42 -10.01 -17.90
CA LYS A 40 -1.31 -11.43 -17.57
C LYS A 40 0.02 -11.69 -16.88
N SER A 41 -0.04 -12.31 -15.72
CA SER A 41 1.13 -12.78 -14.98
C SER A 41 0.84 -14.15 -14.39
N ASN A 42 1.66 -15.17 -14.70
CA ASN A 42 1.52 -16.54 -14.20
C ASN A 42 0.08 -17.08 -14.28
N ASP A 43 -0.54 -17.03 -15.47
CA ASP A 43 -1.92 -17.47 -15.74
C ASP A 43 -3.04 -16.69 -15.03
N VAL A 44 -2.70 -15.61 -14.29
CA VAL A 44 -3.67 -14.68 -13.72
C VAL A 44 -3.77 -13.44 -14.59
N GLU A 45 -4.98 -13.12 -15.02
CA GLU A 45 -5.29 -11.88 -15.74
C GLU A 45 -5.89 -10.87 -14.76
N SER A 46 -5.30 -9.68 -14.72
CA SER A 46 -5.74 -8.60 -13.83
C SER A 46 -5.83 -7.28 -14.56
N LEU A 47 -6.88 -6.50 -14.26
CA LEU A 47 -7.10 -5.20 -14.85
C LEU A 47 -6.31 -4.13 -14.07
N TYR A 48 -5.46 -3.39 -14.78
CA TYR A 48 -4.63 -2.33 -14.22
C TYR A 48 -4.87 -1.00 -14.88
N CYS A 49 -4.96 0.05 -14.08
CA CYS A 49 -4.82 1.42 -14.57
C CYS A 49 -3.37 1.67 -14.98
N MET A 50 -3.16 2.18 -16.20
CA MET A 50 -1.80 2.43 -16.71
C MET A 50 -1.24 3.80 -16.28
N ASN A 51 -2.09 4.71 -15.79
CA ASN A 51 -1.63 6.00 -15.29
C ASN A 51 -0.82 5.83 -13.99
N PRO A 52 0.48 6.18 -13.96
CA PRO A 52 1.29 6.12 -12.75
C PRO A 52 0.82 7.11 -11.68
N ASP A 53 0.25 8.25 -12.09
CA ASP A 53 -0.21 9.32 -11.20
C ASP A 53 -1.67 9.16 -10.76
N CYS A 54 -2.25 7.97 -10.95
CA CYS A 54 -3.61 7.69 -10.53
C CYS A 54 -3.76 7.87 -9.01
N GLN A 55 -4.71 8.72 -8.59
CA GLN A 55 -4.95 8.99 -7.18
C GLN A 55 -5.25 7.73 -6.36
N ALA A 56 -5.99 6.77 -6.92
CA ALA A 56 -6.26 5.50 -6.23
C ALA A 56 -4.97 4.70 -5.97
N LYS A 57 -4.02 4.69 -6.92
CA LYS A 57 -2.71 4.06 -6.71
C LYS A 57 -1.92 4.76 -5.62
N LYS A 58 -1.92 6.10 -5.63
CA LYS A 58 -1.26 6.90 -4.60
C LYS A 58 -1.83 6.60 -3.21
N ILE A 59 -3.13 6.62 -3.07
CA ILE A 59 -3.80 6.31 -1.80
C ILE A 59 -3.45 4.89 -1.33
N LYS A 60 -3.48 3.89 -2.21
CA LYS A 60 -3.09 2.51 -1.87
C LYS A 60 -1.63 2.39 -1.44
N ALA A 61 -0.72 3.12 -2.07
CA ALA A 61 0.69 3.17 -1.67
C ALA A 61 0.85 3.75 -0.26
N PHE A 62 0.16 4.85 0.06
CA PHE A 62 0.15 5.41 1.41
C PHE A 62 -0.51 4.48 2.43
N THR A 63 -1.61 3.81 2.07
CA THR A 63 -2.28 2.83 2.94
C THR A 63 -1.33 1.67 3.30
N LEU A 64 -0.57 1.16 2.31
CA LEU A 64 0.46 0.18 2.58
C LEU A 64 1.55 0.75 3.51
N PHE A 65 2.04 1.95 3.20
CA PHE A 65 3.11 2.59 3.97
C PHE A 65 2.77 2.70 5.45
N VAL A 66 1.55 3.13 5.79
CA VAL A 66 1.12 3.31 7.19
C VAL A 66 0.64 2.02 7.85
N SER A 67 0.47 0.94 7.11
CA SER A 67 -0.12 -0.30 7.60
C SER A 67 0.66 -0.91 8.77
N ARG A 68 -0.03 -1.79 9.54
CA ARG A 68 0.50 -2.44 10.74
C ARG A 68 1.82 -3.18 10.50
N ASP A 69 1.95 -3.86 9.37
CA ASP A 69 3.13 -4.65 9.02
C ASP A 69 4.26 -3.80 8.39
N ALA A 70 3.94 -2.58 7.97
CA ALA A 70 4.86 -1.58 7.45
C ALA A 70 5.30 -0.60 8.56
N MET A 71 5.01 0.69 8.43
CA MET A 71 5.43 1.71 9.41
C MET A 71 4.58 1.69 10.69
N ASN A 72 3.42 1.02 10.69
CA ASN A 72 2.51 0.87 11.84
C ASN A 72 2.07 2.23 12.41
N ILE A 73 1.55 3.09 11.56
CA ILE A 73 1.07 4.41 11.95
C ILE A 73 -0.45 4.36 12.12
N ASP A 74 -0.91 4.39 13.36
CA ASP A 74 -2.33 4.46 13.69
C ASP A 74 -2.89 5.88 13.46
N GLY A 75 -4.18 5.94 13.13
CA GLY A 75 -4.88 7.22 12.91
C GLY A 75 -4.88 7.71 11.45
N LEU A 76 -4.16 7.06 10.55
CA LEU A 76 -4.17 7.32 9.10
C LEU A 76 -4.93 6.21 8.35
N SER A 77 -6.26 6.15 8.53
CA SER A 77 -7.13 5.33 7.69
C SER A 77 -7.09 5.78 6.22
N GLU A 78 -7.55 4.93 5.29
CA GLU A 78 -7.64 5.29 3.87
C GLU A 78 -8.40 6.62 3.67
N MET A 79 -9.54 6.80 4.35
CA MET A 79 -10.32 8.05 4.33
C MET A 79 -9.54 9.26 4.89
N THR A 80 -8.76 9.05 5.94
CA THR A 80 -7.92 10.10 6.53
C THR A 80 -6.80 10.50 5.57
N LEU A 81 -6.16 9.51 4.93
CA LEU A 81 -5.13 9.75 3.93
C LEU A 81 -5.69 10.52 2.72
N GLU A 82 -6.87 10.14 2.21
CA GLU A 82 -7.55 10.89 1.15
C GLU A 82 -7.77 12.34 1.54
N LYS A 83 -8.30 12.58 2.75
CA LYS A 83 -8.54 13.92 3.29
C LYS A 83 -7.24 14.72 3.39
N PHE A 84 -6.18 14.15 3.96
CA PHE A 84 -4.88 14.83 4.14
C PHE A 84 -4.15 15.09 2.82
N ILE A 85 -4.26 14.18 1.86
CA ILE A 85 -3.74 14.38 0.50
C ILE A 85 -4.54 15.49 -0.20
N GLY A 86 -5.87 15.48 -0.07
CA GLY A 86 -6.75 16.50 -0.64
C GLY A 86 -6.50 17.92 -0.06
N CYS A 87 -6.18 18.00 1.22
CA CYS A 87 -5.77 19.26 1.88
C CYS A 87 -4.32 19.66 1.55
N GLY A 88 -3.55 18.82 0.89
CA GLY A 88 -2.14 19.09 0.57
C GLY A 88 -1.17 18.92 1.74
N PHE A 89 -1.61 18.31 2.85
CA PHE A 89 -0.75 18.02 4.01
C PHE A 89 0.24 16.89 3.73
N ILE A 90 -0.14 15.94 2.87
CA ILE A 90 0.67 14.79 2.47
C ILE A 90 0.79 14.76 0.94
N ARG A 91 2.02 14.83 0.43
CA ARG A 91 2.37 14.68 -0.99
C ARG A 91 3.30 13.50 -1.21
N GLU A 92 4.21 13.28 -0.27
CA GLU A 92 5.18 12.18 -0.22
C GLU A 92 5.22 11.53 1.17
N TYR A 93 5.86 10.38 1.30
CA TYR A 93 5.89 9.63 2.57
C TYR A 93 6.54 10.43 3.71
N ALA A 94 7.55 11.25 3.39
CA ALA A 94 8.23 12.08 4.38
C ALA A 94 7.29 13.09 5.06
N ASP A 95 6.27 13.60 4.35
CA ASP A 95 5.34 14.58 4.89
C ASP A 95 4.56 14.05 6.10
N ILE A 96 4.33 12.73 6.17
CA ILE A 96 3.66 12.09 7.31
C ILE A 96 4.41 12.39 8.62
N PHE A 97 5.74 12.48 8.57
CA PHE A 97 6.58 12.77 9.73
C PHE A 97 6.67 14.26 10.06
N HIS A 98 5.97 15.10 9.31
CA HIS A 98 5.94 16.56 9.45
C HIS A 98 4.51 17.12 9.55
N LEU A 99 3.53 16.27 9.92
CA LEU A 99 2.13 16.67 10.12
C LEU A 99 1.93 17.66 11.27
N ASP A 100 2.93 17.80 12.15
CA ASP A 100 2.97 18.80 13.21
C ASP A 100 2.83 20.25 12.68
N ARG A 101 3.28 20.50 11.45
CA ARG A 101 3.14 21.80 10.75
C ARG A 101 1.69 22.21 10.51
N TYR A 102 0.78 21.24 10.45
CA TYR A 102 -0.64 21.43 10.12
C TYR A 102 -1.56 21.18 11.32
N ARG A 103 -1.03 21.28 12.56
CA ARG A 103 -1.80 20.98 13.76
C ARG A 103 -3.13 21.73 13.81
N ASN A 104 -3.09 23.05 13.58
CA ASN A 104 -4.25 23.90 13.71
C ASN A 104 -5.35 23.55 12.71
N GLU A 105 -4.97 23.16 11.51
CA GLU A 105 -5.88 22.73 10.44
C GLU A 105 -6.41 21.33 10.72
N ILE A 106 -5.55 20.38 11.12
CA ILE A 106 -5.93 18.99 11.35
C ILE A 106 -6.96 18.88 12.48
N VAL A 107 -6.78 19.57 13.60
CA VAL A 107 -7.69 19.48 14.76
C VAL A 107 -9.09 20.03 14.46
N THR A 108 -9.26 20.85 13.41
CA THR A 108 -10.56 21.40 12.98
C THR A 108 -11.25 20.51 11.94
N LEU A 109 -10.59 19.50 11.40
CA LEU A 109 -11.20 18.60 10.43
C LEU A 109 -12.27 17.72 11.10
N GLU A 110 -13.36 17.46 10.37
CA GLU A 110 -14.40 16.54 10.81
C GLU A 110 -13.82 15.16 11.13
N GLY A 111 -14.13 14.64 12.32
CA GLY A 111 -13.60 13.37 12.85
C GLY A 111 -12.23 13.50 13.53
N PHE A 112 -11.63 14.69 13.55
CA PHE A 112 -10.42 15.02 14.29
C PHE A 112 -10.71 15.97 15.44
N GLY A 113 -9.84 15.93 16.44
CA GLY A 113 -9.78 16.82 17.57
C GLY A 113 -8.42 16.63 18.23
N ASP A 114 -8.12 17.38 19.30
CA ASP A 114 -6.81 17.31 19.97
C ASP A 114 -6.41 15.89 20.36
N LYS A 115 -7.34 15.08 20.86
CA LYS A 115 -7.04 13.68 21.26
C LYS A 115 -6.63 12.84 20.07
N SER A 116 -7.37 12.88 18.95
CA SER A 116 -7.06 12.12 17.74
C SER A 116 -5.74 12.56 17.14
N TYR A 117 -5.49 13.87 17.10
CA TYR A 117 -4.25 14.46 16.65
C TYR A 117 -3.06 13.98 17.51
N ASN A 118 -3.16 14.05 18.83
CA ASN A 118 -2.07 13.64 19.73
C ASN A 118 -1.79 12.13 19.59
N ASN A 119 -2.81 11.29 19.45
CA ASN A 119 -2.64 9.87 19.21
C ASN A 119 -1.92 9.61 17.88
N LEU A 120 -2.31 10.31 16.81
CA LEU A 120 -1.64 10.22 15.51
C LEU A 120 -0.16 10.62 15.64
N MET A 121 0.14 11.76 16.24
CA MET A 121 1.53 12.24 16.37
C MET A 121 2.38 11.30 17.24
N ASN A 122 1.82 10.72 18.28
CA ASN A 122 2.51 9.69 19.08
C ASN A 122 2.83 8.44 18.23
N SER A 123 1.90 8.02 17.37
CA SER A 123 2.12 6.89 16.47
C SER A 123 3.16 7.19 15.41
N VAL A 124 3.15 8.40 14.84
CA VAL A 124 4.17 8.88 13.89
C VAL A 124 5.56 8.88 14.55
N GLU A 125 5.67 9.34 15.79
CA GLU A 125 6.96 9.37 16.50
C GLU A 125 7.46 7.94 16.79
N GLN A 126 6.59 7.01 17.18
CA GLN A 126 6.96 5.60 17.34
C GLN A 126 7.45 4.98 16.01
N ALA A 127 6.85 5.34 14.89
CA ALA A 127 7.24 4.85 13.57
C ALA A 127 8.67 5.26 13.17
N ARG A 128 9.22 6.35 13.71
CA ARG A 128 10.62 6.76 13.47
C ARG A 128 11.63 5.72 13.96
N HIS A 129 11.24 4.85 14.89
CA HIS A 129 12.07 3.79 15.48
C HIS A 129 11.79 2.40 14.89
N THR A 130 11.22 2.33 13.70
CA THR A 130 10.93 1.06 13.02
C THR A 130 12.19 0.36 12.52
N THR A 131 12.05 -0.89 12.05
CA THR A 131 13.17 -1.69 11.53
C THR A 131 13.32 -1.54 10.02
N LEU A 132 14.55 -1.69 9.50
CA LEU A 132 14.83 -1.57 8.07
C LEU A 132 13.97 -2.50 7.19
N PRO A 133 13.71 -3.79 7.54
CA PRO A 133 12.80 -4.61 6.77
C PRO A 133 11.39 -4.04 6.61
N ARG A 134 10.87 -3.38 7.65
CA ARG A 134 9.54 -2.75 7.61
C ARG A 134 9.55 -1.51 6.71
N VAL A 135 10.64 -0.73 6.74
CA VAL A 135 10.83 0.40 5.83
C VAL A 135 10.84 -0.09 4.38
N ILE A 136 11.64 -1.11 4.05
CA ILE A 136 11.71 -1.66 2.68
C ILE A 136 10.34 -2.17 2.24
N TYR A 137 9.64 -2.91 3.11
CA TYR A 137 8.29 -3.40 2.82
C TYR A 137 7.30 -2.26 2.60
N SER A 138 7.39 -1.18 3.40
CA SER A 138 6.47 -0.04 3.32
C SER A 138 6.55 0.72 1.98
N LEU A 139 7.65 0.61 1.26
CA LEU A 139 7.82 1.22 -0.06
C LEU A 139 6.99 0.55 -1.15
N GLY A 140 6.41 -0.62 -0.89
CA GLY A 140 5.53 -1.30 -1.85
C GLY A 140 6.24 -1.77 -3.12
N ILE A 141 7.52 -2.13 -3.03
CA ILE A 141 8.29 -2.63 -4.17
C ILE A 141 7.64 -3.94 -4.66
N PRO A 142 7.28 -4.05 -5.95
CA PRO A 142 6.67 -5.26 -6.49
C PRO A 142 7.46 -6.52 -6.13
N ASN A 143 6.75 -7.57 -5.71
CA ASN A 143 7.31 -8.87 -5.29
C ASN A 143 8.17 -8.85 -4.03
N ILE A 144 8.36 -7.69 -3.39
CA ILE A 144 9.09 -7.59 -2.12
C ILE A 144 8.09 -7.50 -0.97
N GLY A 145 7.62 -8.65 -0.49
CA GLY A 145 6.86 -8.76 0.75
C GLY A 145 7.76 -8.61 1.99
N LEU A 146 7.16 -8.56 3.18
CA LEU A 146 7.89 -8.41 4.45
C LEU A 146 8.92 -9.54 4.67
N SER A 147 8.61 -10.77 4.23
CA SER A 147 9.55 -11.91 4.31
C SER A 147 10.79 -11.67 3.45
N ASN A 148 10.61 -11.24 2.20
CA ASN A 148 11.73 -10.94 1.30
C ASN A 148 12.55 -9.75 1.83
N ALA A 149 11.90 -8.71 2.34
CA ALA A 149 12.57 -7.59 2.98
C ALA A 149 13.44 -8.02 4.18
N LYS A 150 12.96 -8.96 5.02
CA LYS A 150 13.74 -9.54 6.12
C LYS A 150 14.95 -10.33 5.62
N MET A 151 14.80 -11.12 4.55
CA MET A 151 15.91 -11.90 3.96
C MET A 151 16.98 -10.96 3.39
N ILE A 152 16.58 -9.94 2.62
CA ILE A 152 17.50 -8.93 2.10
C ILE A 152 18.26 -8.25 3.24
N CYS A 153 17.57 -7.77 4.25
CA CYS A 153 18.20 -7.08 5.38
C CYS A 153 19.16 -7.99 6.16
N LYS A 154 18.83 -9.27 6.31
CA LYS A 154 19.71 -10.26 6.96
C LYS A 154 20.99 -10.47 6.15
N GLU A 155 20.90 -10.66 4.83
CA GLU A 155 22.03 -10.85 3.93
C GLU A 155 22.99 -9.66 3.98
N TYR A 156 22.45 -8.47 3.89
CA TYR A 156 23.24 -7.23 3.92
C TYR A 156 23.50 -6.68 5.33
N LYS A 157 23.20 -7.45 6.40
CA LYS A 157 23.43 -7.06 7.82
C LYS A 157 22.79 -5.71 8.19
N ASN A 158 21.62 -5.40 7.63
CA ASN A 158 20.90 -4.14 7.77
C ASN A 158 21.68 -2.90 7.29
N ASP A 159 22.62 -3.07 6.37
CA ASP A 159 23.36 -1.96 5.75
C ASP A 159 22.55 -1.40 4.58
N LEU A 160 21.86 -0.28 4.80
CA LEU A 160 21.00 0.36 3.80
C LEU A 160 21.79 0.76 2.54
N GLU A 161 23.03 1.26 2.70
CA GLU A 161 23.81 1.71 1.55
C GLU A 161 24.25 0.54 0.67
N LYS A 162 24.55 -0.62 1.26
CA LYS A 162 24.82 -1.83 0.48
C LYS A 162 23.56 -2.30 -0.26
N ILE A 163 22.41 -2.32 0.43
CA ILE A 163 21.14 -2.69 -0.20
C ILE A 163 20.81 -1.77 -1.39
N ARG A 164 20.99 -0.46 -1.25
CA ARG A 164 20.75 0.52 -2.33
C ARG A 164 21.66 0.34 -3.54
N ARG A 165 22.85 -0.20 -3.36
CA ARG A 165 23.83 -0.43 -4.41
C ARG A 165 23.78 -1.84 -5.00
N ALA A 166 23.02 -2.74 -4.38
CA ALA A 166 22.89 -4.11 -4.84
C ALA A 166 22.26 -4.18 -6.24
N THR A 167 22.80 -5.04 -7.08
CA THR A 167 22.24 -5.29 -8.41
C THR A 167 21.05 -6.25 -8.34
N ALA A 168 20.27 -6.32 -9.42
CA ALA A 168 19.14 -7.25 -9.50
C ALA A 168 19.61 -8.70 -9.41
N GLU A 169 20.78 -9.02 -10.01
CA GLU A 169 21.40 -10.34 -9.98
C GLU A 169 21.81 -10.73 -8.56
N GLU A 170 22.43 -9.83 -7.81
CA GLU A 170 22.81 -10.05 -6.42
C GLU A 170 21.60 -10.30 -5.54
N LEU A 171 20.52 -9.48 -5.69
CA LEU A 171 19.28 -9.65 -4.95
C LEU A 171 18.58 -10.97 -5.29
N SER A 172 18.54 -11.36 -6.57
CA SER A 172 17.93 -12.61 -7.03
C SER A 172 18.72 -13.85 -6.59
N ALA A 173 20.03 -13.73 -6.31
CA ALA A 173 20.85 -14.81 -5.80
C ALA A 173 20.61 -15.13 -4.32
N ILE A 174 19.88 -14.28 -3.59
CA ILE A 174 19.54 -14.53 -2.19
C ILE A 174 18.57 -15.70 -2.09
N ALA A 175 18.92 -16.72 -1.33
CA ALA A 175 18.09 -17.92 -1.16
C ALA A 175 16.67 -17.57 -0.68
N GLY A 176 15.66 -17.95 -1.46
CA GLY A 176 14.25 -17.69 -1.19
C GLY A 176 13.70 -16.38 -1.78
N ILE A 177 14.50 -15.65 -2.54
CA ILE A 177 14.07 -14.55 -3.40
C ILE A 177 14.17 -15.04 -4.84
N GLY A 178 13.03 -15.19 -5.51
CA GLY A 178 12.97 -15.70 -6.88
C GLY A 178 11.74 -15.16 -7.58
#